data_5393eb4c42a918928d781695cbd38179
#
_entry.id   5393eb4c42a918928d781695cbd38179
#
_cell.length_a   1.000
_cell.length_b   1.000
_cell.length_c   1.000
_cell.angle_alpha   90.00
_cell.angle_beta   90.00
_cell.angle_gamma   90.00
#
_symmetry.space_group_name_H-M   'P 1'
#
loop_
_entity.id
_entity.type
_entity.pdbx_description
1 polymer ?
#
loop_
_entity_poly.entity_id
_entity_poly.type
_entity_poly.pdbx_seq_one_letter_code
_entity_poly.pdbx_strand_id
1 'polypeptide(L)'
;MTADGRTAPAGAAAPPVAALTERQAARRRRILQASARLAARGGFDAVQMREVAEEAGVALGTLYRYFPSKVHLLVATMQDQLDALHATLRKRPPAGAGPGERVSATLMRAFRALQREPLLAEAMLRALTFADRSASAEVDTVSRRTTAIILDAMRAREPTGEQLAAVRVVEHTWYAALVAWLSGRASLAQVRADIETACRLLD
;
A
#
# COMPACT_ATOMS: atom_id res chain seq x y z
N MET A 1 45.43 -33.84 -23.35
CA MET A 1 45.07 -32.43 -23.11
C MET A 1 43.57 -32.38 -22.77
N THR A 2 43.29 -32.44 -21.48
CA THR A 2 41.95 -32.59 -20.91
C THR A 2 41.42 -31.21 -20.56
N ALA A 3 40.28 -30.81 -21.18
CA ALA A 3 39.58 -29.60 -20.84
C ALA A 3 38.59 -29.88 -19.72
N ASP A 4 38.85 -29.24 -18.58
CA ASP A 4 38.05 -29.27 -17.37
C ASP A 4 36.84 -28.32 -17.51
N GLY A 5 35.66 -28.88 -17.75
CA GLY A 5 34.38 -28.16 -17.84
C GLY A 5 33.78 -27.96 -16.45
N ARG A 6 34.12 -26.87 -15.76
CA ARG A 6 33.43 -26.46 -14.53
C ARG A 6 32.07 -25.85 -14.86
N THR A 7 31.04 -26.66 -14.69
CA THR A 7 29.65 -26.20 -14.62
C THR A 7 29.45 -25.35 -13.35
N ALA A 8 29.06 -24.09 -13.51
CA ALA A 8 28.67 -23.23 -12.39
C ALA A 8 27.37 -23.77 -11.73
N PRO A 9 27.22 -23.72 -10.40
CA PRO A 9 26.00 -24.16 -9.75
C PRO A 9 24.87 -23.18 -10.06
N ALA A 10 23.72 -23.73 -10.47
CA ALA A 10 22.47 -23.04 -10.68
C ALA A 10 22.07 -22.25 -9.41
N GLY A 11 21.66 -21.00 -9.63
CA GLY A 11 21.27 -20.07 -8.57
C GLY A 11 20.24 -20.70 -7.62
N ALA A 12 20.55 -20.70 -6.35
CA ALA A 12 19.65 -21.12 -5.29
C ALA A 12 18.42 -20.18 -5.31
N ALA A 13 17.25 -20.73 -5.60
CA ALA A 13 15.98 -20.05 -5.43
C ALA A 13 15.86 -19.57 -3.98
N ALA A 14 15.49 -18.29 -3.80
CA ALA A 14 15.25 -17.75 -2.47
C ALA A 14 14.23 -18.64 -1.73
N PRO A 15 14.45 -18.95 -0.44
CA PRO A 15 13.52 -19.78 0.30
C PRO A 15 12.14 -19.15 0.35
N PRO A 16 11.04 -19.94 0.30
CA PRO A 16 9.68 -19.43 0.42
C PRO A 16 9.58 -18.64 1.72
N VAL A 17 8.91 -17.46 1.66
CA VAL A 17 8.68 -16.63 2.84
C VAL A 17 7.96 -17.46 3.88
N ALA A 18 8.71 -17.98 4.87
CA ALA A 18 8.16 -18.79 5.94
C ALA A 18 7.08 -17.99 6.66
N ALA A 19 5.92 -18.59 6.89
CA ALA A 19 4.84 -17.95 7.66
C ALA A 19 5.41 -17.50 9.01
N LEU A 20 5.24 -16.22 9.33
CA LEU A 20 5.71 -15.65 10.59
C LEU A 20 5.03 -16.39 11.76
N THR A 21 5.79 -16.75 12.80
CA THR A 21 5.20 -17.25 14.04
C THR A 21 4.26 -16.18 14.63
N GLU A 22 3.29 -16.58 15.44
CA GLU A 22 2.37 -15.62 16.09
C GLU A 22 3.11 -14.49 16.83
N ARG A 23 4.21 -14.82 17.51
CA ARG A 23 5.05 -13.84 18.21
C ARG A 23 5.73 -12.86 17.23
N GLN A 24 6.18 -13.36 16.09
CA GLN A 24 6.78 -12.52 15.03
C GLN A 24 5.72 -11.64 14.38
N ALA A 25 4.54 -12.17 14.10
CA ALA A 25 3.41 -11.41 13.57
C ALA A 25 2.95 -10.31 14.54
N ALA A 26 2.83 -10.62 15.83
CA ALA A 26 2.50 -9.63 16.86
C ALA A 26 3.56 -8.53 16.97
N ARG A 27 4.85 -8.89 16.91
CA ARG A 27 5.95 -7.92 16.91
C ARG A 27 5.92 -7.03 15.67
N ARG A 28 5.72 -7.60 14.48
CA ARG A 28 5.58 -6.85 13.23
C ARG A 28 4.43 -5.85 13.32
N ARG A 29 3.26 -6.26 13.82
CA ARG A 29 2.12 -5.35 14.03
C ARG A 29 2.45 -4.18 14.96
N ARG A 30 3.12 -4.42 16.09
CA ARG A 30 3.53 -3.32 17.00
C ARG A 30 4.44 -2.31 16.31
N ILE A 31 5.40 -2.78 15.49
CA ILE A 31 6.30 -1.90 14.73
C ILE A 31 5.49 -1.04 13.73
N LEU A 32 4.58 -1.64 12.96
CA LEU A 32 3.75 -0.90 12.00
C LEU A 32 2.84 0.12 12.69
N GLN A 33 2.27 -0.23 13.86
CA GLN A 33 1.45 0.70 14.65
C GLN A 33 2.28 1.88 15.19
N ALA A 34 3.50 1.63 15.67
CA ALA A 34 4.41 2.70 16.11
C ALA A 34 4.77 3.63 14.93
N SER A 35 5.10 3.06 13.77
CA SER A 35 5.35 3.82 12.53
C SER A 35 4.15 4.70 12.15
N ALA A 36 2.94 4.14 12.16
CA ALA A 36 1.72 4.89 11.84
C ALA A 36 1.47 6.05 12.82
N ARG A 37 1.65 5.82 14.14
CA ARG A 37 1.49 6.88 15.15
C ARG A 37 2.51 8.00 15.01
N LEU A 38 3.77 7.67 14.76
CA LEU A 38 4.82 8.68 14.52
C LEU A 38 4.54 9.48 13.24
N ALA A 39 4.16 8.80 12.16
CA ALA A 39 3.78 9.44 10.91
C ALA A 39 2.54 10.35 11.08
N ALA A 40 1.53 9.93 11.83
CA ALA A 40 0.34 10.74 12.09
C ALA A 40 0.65 12.02 12.90
N ARG A 41 1.70 12.00 13.75
CA ARG A 41 2.12 13.16 14.55
C ARG A 41 2.95 14.18 13.78
N GLY A 42 3.82 13.73 12.87
CA GLY A 42 4.80 14.65 12.25
C GLY A 42 5.23 14.27 10.82
N GLY A 43 4.44 13.48 10.10
CA GLY A 43 4.69 13.13 8.72
C GLY A 43 5.89 12.21 8.50
N PHE A 44 6.38 12.20 7.28
CA PHE A 44 7.51 11.35 6.89
C PHE A 44 8.78 11.59 7.73
N ASP A 45 9.09 12.85 8.04
CA ASP A 45 10.34 13.20 8.69
C ASP A 45 10.36 12.83 10.19
N ALA A 46 9.19 12.77 10.83
CA ALA A 46 9.05 12.31 12.22
C ALA A 46 9.24 10.78 12.38
N VAL A 47 9.18 10.01 11.32
CA VAL A 47 9.43 8.57 11.40
C VAL A 47 10.94 8.31 11.40
N GLN A 48 11.53 8.23 12.59
CA GLN A 48 12.92 7.84 12.78
C GLN A 48 13.00 6.40 13.25
N MET A 49 13.89 5.60 12.62
CA MET A 49 13.96 4.14 12.91
C MET A 49 14.24 3.85 14.40
N ARG A 50 15.03 4.70 15.08
CA ARG A 50 15.29 4.57 16.51
C ARG A 50 14.02 4.78 17.34
N GLU A 51 13.28 5.87 17.07
CA GLU A 51 12.04 6.19 17.78
C GLU A 51 10.95 5.12 17.54
N VAL A 52 10.86 4.59 16.31
CA VAL A 52 9.97 3.47 16.01
C VAL A 52 10.33 2.23 16.83
N ALA A 53 11.63 1.91 16.96
CA ALA A 53 12.07 0.76 17.74
C ALA A 53 11.74 0.94 19.22
N GLU A 54 11.97 2.12 19.78
CA GLU A 54 11.64 2.49 21.17
C GLU A 54 10.13 2.38 21.40
N GLU A 55 9.30 3.02 20.55
CA GLU A 55 7.85 3.02 20.72
C GLU A 55 7.23 1.63 20.50
N ALA A 56 7.83 0.79 19.66
CA ALA A 56 7.41 -0.60 19.43
C ALA A 56 7.90 -1.59 20.51
N GLY A 57 8.81 -1.16 21.39
CA GLY A 57 9.44 -2.03 22.40
C GLY A 57 10.29 -3.14 21.78
N VAL A 58 11.13 -2.78 20.76
CA VAL A 58 12.04 -3.72 20.10
C VAL A 58 13.45 -3.15 20.02
N ALA A 59 14.46 -4.02 19.97
CA ALA A 59 15.83 -3.57 19.68
C ALA A 59 15.93 -3.04 18.24
N LEU A 60 16.71 -1.98 18.03
CA LEU A 60 16.92 -1.35 16.71
C LEU A 60 17.38 -2.35 15.64
N GLY A 61 18.29 -3.25 15.98
CA GLY A 61 18.74 -4.33 15.07
C GLY A 61 17.62 -5.31 14.71
N THR A 62 16.65 -5.51 15.61
CA THR A 62 15.45 -6.30 15.30
C THR A 62 14.57 -5.56 14.30
N LEU A 63 14.36 -4.26 14.46
CA LEU A 63 13.61 -3.44 13.51
C LEU A 63 14.21 -3.52 12.10
N TYR A 64 15.52 -3.30 11.97
CA TYR A 64 16.20 -3.37 10.66
C TYR A 64 16.12 -4.75 9.99
N ARG A 65 15.99 -5.82 10.76
CA ARG A 65 15.78 -7.17 10.20
C ARG A 65 14.37 -7.32 9.58
N TYR A 66 13.34 -6.61 10.09
CA TYR A 66 12.00 -6.58 9.50
C TYR A 66 11.88 -5.59 8.36
N PHE A 67 12.52 -4.44 8.49
CA PHE A 67 12.39 -3.30 7.58
C PHE A 67 13.75 -2.65 7.39
N PRO A 68 14.43 -2.91 6.26
CA PRO A 68 15.80 -2.42 6.02
C PRO A 68 15.95 -0.90 6.02
N SER A 69 14.86 -0.16 5.73
CA SER A 69 14.87 1.30 5.75
C SER A 69 13.50 1.87 6.15
N LYS A 70 13.46 3.18 6.38
CA LYS A 70 12.23 3.94 6.61
C LYS A 70 11.22 3.76 5.45
N VAL A 71 11.70 3.71 4.22
CA VAL A 71 10.86 3.51 3.04
C VAL A 71 10.17 2.16 3.10
N HIS A 72 10.90 1.06 3.33
CA HIS A 72 10.31 -0.27 3.50
C HIS A 72 9.28 -0.31 4.63
N LEU A 73 9.60 0.35 5.75
CA LEU A 73 8.70 0.42 6.91
C LEU A 73 7.39 1.14 6.57
N LEU A 74 7.46 2.32 5.94
CA LEU A 74 6.27 3.11 5.60
C LEU A 74 5.45 2.49 4.47
N VAL A 75 6.08 1.86 3.48
CA VAL A 75 5.38 1.08 2.46
C VAL A 75 4.65 -0.11 3.11
N ALA A 76 5.29 -0.81 4.05
CA ALA A 76 4.63 -1.87 4.81
C ALA A 76 3.51 -1.35 5.73
N THR A 77 3.65 -0.13 6.28
CA THR A 77 2.57 0.55 7.03
C THR A 77 1.38 0.81 6.10
N MET A 78 1.61 1.29 4.87
CA MET A 78 0.55 1.46 3.87
C MET A 78 -0.15 0.13 3.54
N GLN A 79 0.61 -0.96 3.41
CA GLN A 79 0.02 -2.29 3.19
C GLN A 79 -0.94 -2.69 4.33
N ASP A 80 -0.54 -2.44 5.59
CA ASP A 80 -1.36 -2.73 6.77
C ASP A 80 -2.65 -1.89 6.80
N GLN A 81 -2.56 -0.61 6.43
CA GLN A 81 -3.72 0.27 6.29
C GLN A 81 -4.68 -0.19 5.18
N LEU A 82 -4.16 -0.65 4.04
CA LEU A 82 -4.96 -1.21 2.96
C LEU A 82 -5.68 -2.50 3.38
N ASP A 83 -5.00 -3.39 4.12
CA ASP A 83 -5.61 -4.61 4.66
C ASP A 83 -6.76 -4.28 5.64
N ALA A 84 -6.56 -3.32 6.53
CA ALA A 84 -7.59 -2.86 7.47
C ALA A 84 -8.79 -2.21 6.75
N LEU A 85 -8.52 -1.40 5.73
CA LEU A 85 -9.54 -0.81 4.86
C LEU A 85 -10.33 -1.90 4.15
N HIS A 86 -9.66 -2.85 3.50
CA HIS A 86 -10.28 -3.95 2.76
C HIS A 86 -11.19 -4.79 3.67
N ALA A 87 -10.70 -5.16 4.86
CA ALA A 87 -11.51 -5.87 5.85
C ALA A 87 -12.77 -5.09 6.27
N THR A 88 -12.67 -3.76 6.37
CA THR A 88 -13.80 -2.88 6.71
C THR A 88 -14.81 -2.79 5.56
N LEU A 89 -14.32 -2.70 4.31
CA LEU A 89 -15.15 -2.65 3.10
C LEU A 89 -15.91 -3.96 2.90
N ARG A 90 -15.28 -5.11 3.16
CA ARG A 90 -15.93 -6.41 3.07
C ARG A 90 -17.06 -6.58 4.08
N LYS A 91 -16.92 -6.02 5.29
CA LYS A 91 -18.00 -6.03 6.31
C LYS A 91 -19.15 -5.10 5.96
N ARG A 92 -18.87 -3.99 5.29
CA ARG A 92 -19.85 -2.97 4.89
C ARG A 92 -19.55 -2.53 3.46
N PRO A 93 -19.94 -3.34 2.46
CA PRO A 93 -19.68 -3.03 1.06
C PRO A 93 -20.29 -1.69 0.66
N PRO A 94 -19.62 -0.92 -0.20
CA PRO A 94 -20.17 0.32 -0.74
C PRO A 94 -21.41 0.03 -1.60
N ALA A 95 -22.39 0.93 -1.53
CA ALA A 95 -23.57 0.90 -2.38
C ALA A 95 -23.24 1.53 -3.75
N GLY A 96 -23.97 1.12 -4.79
CA GLY A 96 -23.88 1.62 -6.15
C GLY A 96 -24.58 0.69 -7.13
N ALA A 97 -25.23 1.28 -8.15
CA ALA A 97 -25.96 0.51 -9.17
C ALA A 97 -24.99 -0.24 -10.09
N GLY A 98 -23.90 0.43 -10.53
CA GLY A 98 -22.87 -0.13 -11.41
C GLY A 98 -21.54 -0.40 -10.71
N PRO A 99 -20.61 -1.08 -11.40
CA PRO A 99 -19.23 -1.26 -10.94
C PRO A 99 -18.53 0.06 -10.64
N GLY A 100 -18.61 1.03 -11.56
CA GLY A 100 -17.98 2.34 -11.43
C GLY A 100 -18.45 3.11 -10.21
N GLU A 101 -19.77 3.13 -9.93
CA GLU A 101 -20.31 3.79 -8.73
C GLU A 101 -19.79 3.14 -7.44
N ARG A 102 -19.74 1.80 -7.38
CA ARG A 102 -19.22 1.08 -6.20
C ARG A 102 -17.74 1.34 -5.97
N VAL A 103 -16.94 1.37 -7.03
CA VAL A 103 -15.50 1.68 -6.93
C VAL A 103 -15.30 3.13 -6.51
N SER A 104 -16.02 4.08 -7.12
CA SER A 104 -15.97 5.49 -6.71
C SER A 104 -16.32 5.66 -5.23
N ALA A 105 -17.41 5.06 -4.76
CA ALA A 105 -17.81 5.09 -3.34
C ALA A 105 -16.72 4.47 -2.42
N THR A 106 -16.05 3.41 -2.88
CA THR A 106 -14.92 2.75 -2.19
C THR A 106 -13.75 3.71 -2.05
N LEU A 107 -13.29 4.30 -3.16
CA LEU A 107 -12.15 5.22 -3.19
C LEU A 107 -12.45 6.49 -2.38
N MET A 108 -13.66 7.03 -2.47
CA MET A 108 -14.06 8.18 -1.67
C MET A 108 -14.17 7.86 -0.17
N ARG A 109 -14.43 6.60 0.19
CA ARG A 109 -14.36 6.16 1.60
C ARG A 109 -12.91 6.06 2.08
N ALA A 110 -12.01 5.53 1.26
CA ALA A 110 -10.58 5.52 1.51
C ALA A 110 -10.04 6.95 1.65
N PHE A 111 -10.45 7.85 0.75
CA PHE A 111 -10.05 9.26 0.79
C PHE A 111 -10.44 9.93 2.10
N ARG A 112 -11.67 9.73 2.58
CA ARG A 112 -12.11 10.25 3.89
C ARG A 112 -11.29 9.71 5.06
N ALA A 113 -10.77 8.49 4.98
CA ALA A 113 -9.87 7.96 5.99
C ALA A 113 -8.51 8.68 5.97
N LEU A 114 -7.95 8.91 4.77
CA LEU A 114 -6.70 9.66 4.59
C LEU A 114 -6.82 11.12 5.04
N GLN A 115 -7.99 11.75 4.83
CA GLN A 115 -8.24 13.12 5.30
C GLN A 115 -8.22 13.28 6.82
N ARG A 116 -8.49 12.23 7.58
CA ARG A 116 -8.45 12.28 9.05
C ARG A 116 -7.02 12.30 9.58
N GLU A 117 -6.07 11.73 8.83
CA GLU A 117 -4.66 11.63 9.18
C GLU A 117 -3.77 12.05 7.99
N PRO A 118 -3.82 13.34 7.59
CA PRO A 118 -3.16 13.81 6.37
C PRO A 118 -1.63 13.67 6.43
N LEU A 119 -1.02 13.79 7.60
CA LEU A 119 0.42 13.59 7.78
C LEU A 119 0.82 12.13 7.60
N LEU A 120 0.01 11.18 8.08
CA LEU A 120 0.24 9.76 7.81
C LEU A 120 0.07 9.45 6.31
N ALA A 121 -0.96 10.01 5.67
CA ALA A 121 -1.18 9.85 4.24
C ALA A 121 0.01 10.39 3.41
N GLU A 122 0.52 11.58 3.76
CA GLU A 122 1.71 12.17 3.14
C GLU A 122 2.93 11.25 3.32
N ALA A 123 3.18 10.79 4.54
CA ALA A 123 4.33 9.95 4.84
C ALA A 123 4.33 8.64 4.02
N MET A 124 3.17 7.98 3.93
CA MET A 124 3.02 6.75 3.14
C MET A 124 3.19 7.02 1.64
N LEU A 125 2.57 8.08 1.12
CA LEU A 125 2.64 8.42 -0.30
C LEU A 125 4.05 8.84 -0.70
N ARG A 126 4.72 9.62 0.15
CA ARG A 126 6.12 10.01 -0.04
C ARG A 126 7.04 8.79 -0.04
N ALA A 127 6.85 7.84 0.88
CA ALA A 127 7.61 6.60 0.88
C ALA A 127 7.41 5.78 -0.40
N LEU A 128 6.17 5.70 -0.91
CA LEU A 128 5.87 5.02 -2.17
C LEU A 128 6.54 5.70 -3.37
N THR A 129 6.57 7.04 -3.39
CA THR A 129 7.22 7.84 -4.45
C THR A 129 8.73 7.68 -4.45
N PHE A 130 9.35 7.59 -3.27
CA PHE A 130 10.81 7.44 -3.12
C PHE A 130 11.29 5.98 -3.05
N ALA A 131 10.38 5.02 -3.20
CA ALA A 131 10.72 3.61 -3.25
C ALA A 131 11.61 3.33 -4.46
N ASP A 132 12.78 2.79 -4.21
CA ASP A 132 13.70 2.33 -5.22
C ASP A 132 13.53 0.82 -5.52
N ARG A 133 14.41 0.25 -6.32
CA ARG A 133 14.35 -1.16 -6.69
C ARG A 133 14.43 -2.12 -5.49
N SER A 134 15.03 -1.70 -4.38
CA SER A 134 15.14 -2.53 -3.18
C SER A 134 13.80 -2.78 -2.50
N ALA A 135 12.85 -1.86 -2.67
CA ALA A 135 11.49 -1.94 -2.13
C ALA A 135 10.42 -2.33 -3.18
N SER A 136 10.83 -2.77 -4.38
CA SER A 136 9.90 -3.08 -5.47
C SER A 136 8.85 -4.14 -5.10
N ALA A 137 9.24 -5.19 -4.38
CA ALA A 137 8.34 -6.26 -3.96
C ALA A 137 7.25 -5.76 -3.01
N GLU A 138 7.58 -4.82 -2.11
CA GLU A 138 6.65 -4.17 -1.21
C GLU A 138 5.70 -3.23 -1.96
N VAL A 139 6.20 -2.47 -2.93
CA VAL A 139 5.41 -1.61 -3.81
C VAL A 139 4.44 -2.44 -4.66
N ASP A 140 4.90 -3.53 -5.26
CA ASP A 140 4.05 -4.47 -5.99
C ASP A 140 2.94 -5.05 -5.11
N THR A 141 3.22 -5.25 -3.82
CA THR A 141 2.22 -5.70 -2.87
C THR A 141 1.17 -4.62 -2.59
N VAL A 142 1.56 -3.34 -2.52
CA VAL A 142 0.60 -2.22 -2.42
C VAL A 142 -0.31 -2.21 -3.65
N SER A 143 0.25 -2.30 -4.85
CA SER A 143 -0.50 -2.35 -6.10
C SER A 143 -1.50 -3.51 -6.11
N ARG A 144 -1.05 -4.74 -5.85
CA ARG A 144 -1.93 -5.91 -5.79
C ARG A 144 -3.09 -5.75 -4.79
N ARG A 145 -2.84 -5.16 -3.63
CA ARG A 145 -3.89 -4.91 -2.62
C ARG A 145 -4.90 -3.86 -3.08
N THR A 146 -4.43 -2.80 -3.71
CA THR A 146 -5.31 -1.77 -4.28
C THR A 146 -6.18 -2.36 -5.38
N THR A 147 -5.59 -3.11 -6.31
CA THR A 147 -6.33 -3.83 -7.36
C THR A 147 -7.38 -4.79 -6.76
N ALA A 148 -7.02 -5.57 -5.73
CA ALA A 148 -7.96 -6.48 -5.08
C ALA A 148 -9.15 -5.74 -4.43
N ILE A 149 -8.92 -4.59 -3.80
CA ILE A 149 -9.99 -3.74 -3.24
C ILE A 149 -10.93 -3.26 -4.34
N ILE A 150 -10.41 -2.83 -5.49
CA ILE A 150 -11.19 -2.35 -6.62
C ILE A 150 -12.01 -3.49 -7.23
N LEU A 151 -11.39 -4.64 -7.48
CA LEU A 151 -12.06 -5.82 -8.04
C LEU A 151 -13.17 -6.35 -7.12
N ASP A 152 -12.96 -6.36 -5.80
CA ASP A 152 -13.99 -6.72 -4.82
C ASP A 152 -15.17 -5.73 -4.87
N ALA A 153 -14.90 -4.42 -5.02
CA ALA A 153 -15.92 -3.40 -5.15
C ALA A 153 -16.70 -3.55 -6.48
N MET A 154 -16.02 -3.92 -7.56
CA MET A 154 -16.66 -4.26 -8.85
C MET A 154 -17.49 -5.54 -8.76
N ARG A 155 -17.23 -6.41 -7.79
CA ARG A 155 -17.74 -7.80 -7.71
C ARG A 155 -17.25 -8.66 -8.87
N ALA A 156 -16.09 -8.35 -9.42
CA ALA A 156 -15.46 -9.07 -10.53
C ALA A 156 -14.62 -10.24 -9.99
N ARG A 157 -15.12 -11.48 -10.14
CA ARG A 157 -14.37 -12.69 -9.74
C ARG A 157 -13.35 -13.11 -10.78
N GLU A 158 -13.70 -12.95 -12.05
CA GLU A 158 -12.86 -13.28 -13.20
C GLU A 158 -12.80 -12.06 -14.13
N PRO A 159 -11.95 -11.06 -13.80
CA PRO A 159 -11.88 -9.83 -14.57
C PRO A 159 -11.28 -10.09 -15.95
N THR A 160 -11.85 -9.47 -17.00
CA THR A 160 -11.30 -9.47 -18.33
C THR A 160 -10.01 -8.64 -18.42
N GLY A 161 -9.23 -8.81 -19.51
CA GLY A 161 -8.06 -7.98 -19.77
C GLY A 161 -8.40 -6.48 -19.88
N GLU A 162 -9.55 -6.15 -20.46
CA GLU A 162 -10.06 -4.78 -20.56
C GLU A 162 -10.40 -4.19 -19.21
N GLN A 163 -11.10 -4.94 -18.37
CA GLN A 163 -11.39 -4.53 -16.99
C GLN A 163 -10.12 -4.29 -16.18
N LEU A 164 -9.12 -5.16 -16.30
CA LEU A 164 -7.82 -4.95 -15.65
C LEU A 164 -7.09 -3.71 -16.17
N ALA A 165 -7.22 -3.40 -17.46
CA ALA A 165 -6.68 -2.16 -18.04
C ALA A 165 -7.38 -0.92 -17.47
N ALA A 166 -8.71 -0.93 -17.40
CA ALA A 166 -9.49 0.13 -16.80
C ALA A 166 -9.17 0.33 -15.31
N VAL A 167 -9.04 -0.76 -14.54
CA VAL A 167 -8.60 -0.72 -13.14
C VAL A 167 -7.25 -0.01 -13.00
N ARG A 168 -6.26 -0.30 -13.85
CA ARG A 168 -4.98 0.40 -13.81
C ARG A 168 -5.11 1.90 -14.06
N VAL A 169 -5.99 2.32 -14.98
CA VAL A 169 -6.25 3.76 -15.21
C VAL A 169 -6.86 4.41 -13.96
N VAL A 170 -7.81 3.74 -13.32
CA VAL A 170 -8.39 4.21 -12.06
C VAL A 170 -7.34 4.33 -10.96
N GLU A 171 -6.44 3.34 -10.81
CA GLU A 171 -5.33 3.38 -9.84
C GLU A 171 -4.38 4.55 -10.09
N HIS A 172 -4.00 4.79 -11.35
CA HIS A 172 -3.15 5.93 -11.72
C HIS A 172 -3.83 7.27 -11.41
N THR A 173 -5.12 7.40 -11.74
CA THR A 173 -5.90 8.60 -11.42
C THR A 173 -6.01 8.79 -9.91
N TRP A 174 -6.28 7.73 -9.17
CA TRP A 174 -6.33 7.74 -7.70
C TRP A 174 -5.03 8.25 -7.10
N TYR A 175 -3.89 7.69 -7.51
CA TYR A 175 -2.57 8.10 -7.05
C TYR A 175 -2.30 9.58 -7.37
N ALA A 176 -2.54 10.01 -8.61
CA ALA A 176 -2.34 11.39 -9.05
C ALA A 176 -3.23 12.37 -8.26
N ALA A 177 -4.49 12.01 -8.03
CA ALA A 177 -5.44 12.80 -7.26
C ALA A 177 -5.00 12.97 -5.79
N LEU A 178 -4.48 11.91 -5.15
CA LEU A 178 -3.92 11.98 -3.80
C LEU A 178 -2.70 12.89 -3.72
N VAL A 179 -1.77 12.77 -4.67
CA VAL A 179 -0.58 13.64 -4.75
C VAL A 179 -1.01 15.11 -4.95
N ALA A 180 -1.97 15.37 -5.84
CA ALA A 180 -2.46 16.71 -6.09
C ALA A 180 -3.16 17.31 -4.86
N TRP A 181 -3.94 16.53 -4.14
CA TRP A 181 -4.60 16.96 -2.90
C TRP A 181 -3.59 17.26 -1.79
N LEU A 182 -2.66 16.36 -1.51
CA LEU A 182 -1.64 16.53 -0.45
C LEU A 182 -0.72 17.74 -0.72
N SER A 183 -0.48 18.05 -1.99
CA SER A 183 0.31 19.23 -2.40
C SER A 183 -0.53 20.53 -2.51
N GLY A 184 -1.81 20.49 -2.12
CA GLY A 184 -2.72 21.66 -2.19
C GLY A 184 -3.13 22.09 -3.60
N ARG A 185 -2.83 21.29 -4.64
CA ARG A 185 -3.15 21.59 -6.04
C ARG A 185 -4.55 21.17 -6.46
N ALA A 186 -5.18 20.24 -5.72
CA ALA A 186 -6.55 19.81 -5.99
C ALA A 186 -7.43 19.98 -4.75
N SER A 187 -8.64 20.51 -4.96
CA SER A 187 -9.67 20.54 -3.94
C SER A 187 -10.33 19.15 -3.77
N LEU A 188 -11.06 18.99 -2.67
CA LEU A 188 -11.88 17.78 -2.44
C LEU A 188 -12.89 17.54 -3.57
N ALA A 189 -13.49 18.60 -4.09
CA ALA A 189 -14.43 18.51 -5.21
C ALA A 189 -13.75 18.02 -6.49
N GLN A 190 -12.53 18.49 -6.76
CA GLN A 190 -11.74 18.05 -7.91
C GLN A 190 -11.35 16.57 -7.79
N VAL A 191 -10.84 16.14 -6.63
CA VAL A 191 -10.52 14.72 -6.39
C VAL A 191 -11.74 13.84 -6.65
N ARG A 192 -12.91 14.24 -6.16
CA ARG A 192 -14.15 13.49 -6.38
C ARG A 192 -14.49 13.41 -7.87
N ALA A 193 -14.46 14.54 -8.60
CA ALA A 193 -14.79 14.60 -10.01
C ALA A 193 -13.86 13.72 -10.86
N ASP A 194 -12.55 13.75 -10.56
CA ASP A 194 -11.55 12.95 -11.27
C ASP A 194 -11.79 11.45 -11.06
N ILE A 195 -12.05 11.03 -9.80
CA ILE A 195 -12.33 9.65 -9.45
C ILE A 195 -13.65 9.16 -10.08
N GLU A 196 -14.73 9.95 -9.99
CA GLU A 196 -16.01 9.61 -10.62
C GLU A 196 -15.86 9.48 -12.13
N THR A 197 -15.05 10.34 -12.77
CA THR A 197 -14.78 10.29 -14.20
C THR A 197 -14.00 9.04 -14.59
N ALA A 198 -12.93 8.72 -13.87
CA ALA A 198 -12.13 7.51 -14.14
C ALA A 198 -12.94 6.24 -13.93
N CYS A 199 -13.78 6.20 -12.89
CA CYS A 199 -14.60 5.02 -12.57
C CYS A 199 -15.66 4.69 -13.62
N ARG A 200 -16.08 5.66 -14.47
CA ARG A 200 -16.98 5.36 -15.61
C ARG A 200 -16.36 4.41 -16.64
N LEU A 201 -15.05 4.23 -16.64
CA LEU A 201 -14.38 3.22 -17.47
C LEU A 201 -14.65 1.78 -17.03
N LEU A 202 -15.27 1.59 -15.87
CA LEU A 202 -15.55 0.28 -15.29
C LEU A 202 -17.01 -0.19 -15.56
N ASP A 203 -17.84 0.69 -16.11
CA ASP A 203 -19.23 0.42 -16.51
C ASP A 203 -19.28 -0.04 -17.96
#